data_d5e4e1f45fd3c4db60a7391fb7565dab
#
_entry.id   d5e4e1f45fd3c4db60a7391fb7565dab
#
_cell.length_a   1.000
_cell.length_b   1.000
_cell.length_c   1.000
_cell.angle_alpha   90.00
_cell.angle_beta   90.00
_cell.angle_gamma   90.00
#
_symmetry.space_group_name_H-M   'P 1'
#
loop_
_entity.id
_entity.type
_entity.pdbx_description
1 polymer ?
#
loop_
_entity_poly.entity_id
_entity_poly.type
_entity_poly.pdbx_seq_one_letter_code
_entity_poly.pdbx_strand_id
1 'polypeptide(L)'
;KQSENTNTFSEQTKRLEQQINFIREMDKEKFIGRQTYLSDGKRKENDAEHAWHLALMTLLLSEYANEKIDTLKTMTMVLFHDVVEIDAGDTYAYDEEGKKTQAQREQKAAERLYGLLPEDQGAKLKAIWEEFEAKNTPESRFAHTMDNLQPVILNAATDGKAWKEHQVRLSQFMGRQEDTPKGSETLWRYEWE
;
A
#
# COMPACT_ATOMS: atom_id res chain seq x y z
N LYS A 1 -22.38 24.26 -33.09
CA LYS A 1 -20.95 23.90 -33.05
C LYS A 1 -20.14 24.67 -32.01
N GLN A 2 -20.41 25.97 -31.73
CA GLN A 2 -19.74 26.72 -30.66
C GLN A 2 -20.21 26.32 -29.23
N SER A 3 -21.48 25.98 -29.07
CA SER A 3 -22.04 25.58 -27.76
C SER A 3 -21.58 24.17 -27.32
N GLU A 4 -21.42 23.25 -28.26
CA GLU A 4 -20.88 21.90 -27.96
C GLU A 4 -19.41 21.95 -27.53
N ASN A 5 -18.60 22.81 -28.17
CA ASN A 5 -17.16 22.94 -27.84
C ASN A 5 -16.94 23.57 -26.44
N THR A 6 -17.80 24.53 -26.02
CA THR A 6 -17.71 25.14 -24.69
C THR A 6 -18.13 24.19 -23.58
N ASN A 7 -19.13 23.33 -23.82
CA ASN A 7 -19.57 22.34 -22.83
C ASN A 7 -18.50 21.26 -22.63
N THR A 8 -17.90 20.73 -23.71
CA THR A 8 -16.83 19.74 -23.67
C THR A 8 -15.59 20.26 -22.93
N PHE A 9 -15.22 21.52 -23.17
CA PHE A 9 -14.09 22.15 -22.45
C PHE A 9 -14.37 22.29 -20.94
N SER A 10 -15.60 22.66 -20.57
CA SER A 10 -16.01 22.75 -19.16
C SER A 10 -15.98 21.39 -18.45
N GLU A 11 -16.42 20.32 -19.11
CA GLU A 11 -16.38 18.96 -18.56
C GLU A 11 -14.95 18.44 -18.39
N GLN A 12 -14.07 18.69 -19.37
CA GLN A 12 -12.64 18.34 -19.28
C GLN A 12 -11.95 19.09 -18.13
N THR A 13 -12.24 20.37 -17.96
CA THR A 13 -11.68 21.18 -16.87
C THR A 13 -12.13 20.64 -15.51
N LYS A 14 -13.41 20.32 -15.35
CA LYS A 14 -13.94 19.73 -14.12
C LYS A 14 -13.26 18.39 -13.78
N ARG A 15 -13.11 17.52 -14.79
CA ARG A 15 -12.40 16.24 -14.63
C ARG A 15 -10.96 16.45 -14.18
N LEU A 16 -10.24 17.37 -14.81
CA LEU A 16 -8.85 17.70 -14.43
C LEU A 16 -8.78 18.25 -12.99
N GLU A 17 -9.72 19.12 -12.61
CA GLU A 17 -9.77 19.63 -11.23
C GLU A 17 -9.95 18.53 -10.19
N GLN A 18 -10.81 17.55 -10.45
CA GLN A 18 -10.97 16.38 -9.58
C GLN A 18 -9.65 15.59 -9.45
N GLN A 19 -8.96 15.32 -10.55
CA GLN A 19 -7.68 14.63 -10.57
C GLN A 19 -6.61 15.40 -9.79
N ILE A 20 -6.49 16.72 -10.00
CA ILE A 20 -5.52 17.56 -9.28
C ILE A 20 -5.85 17.61 -7.77
N ASN A 21 -7.12 17.69 -7.42
CA ASN A 21 -7.54 17.67 -6.01
C ASN A 21 -7.19 16.33 -5.35
N PHE A 22 -7.40 15.20 -6.04
CA PHE A 22 -6.95 13.90 -5.56
C PHE A 22 -5.44 13.84 -5.36
N ILE A 23 -4.64 14.29 -6.36
CA ILE A 23 -3.16 14.33 -6.25
C ILE A 23 -2.71 15.17 -5.05
N ARG A 24 -3.37 16.31 -4.77
CA ARG A 24 -3.08 17.12 -3.58
C ARG A 24 -3.42 16.39 -2.28
N GLU A 25 -4.49 15.61 -2.28
CA GLU A 25 -4.87 14.80 -1.11
C GLU A 25 -3.83 13.71 -0.84
N MET A 26 -3.30 13.07 -1.89
CA MET A 26 -2.25 12.04 -1.76
C MET A 26 -0.94 12.56 -1.17
N ASP A 27 -0.67 13.86 -1.22
CA ASP A 27 0.49 14.46 -0.55
C ASP A 27 0.48 14.22 0.98
N LYS A 28 -0.69 13.93 1.55
CA LYS A 28 -0.85 13.67 2.98
C LYS A 28 -0.26 12.35 3.45
N GLU A 29 -0.05 11.37 2.57
CA GLU A 29 0.68 10.13 2.91
C GLU A 29 2.08 10.41 3.49
N LYS A 30 2.69 11.52 3.07
CA LYS A 30 3.99 11.96 3.59
C LYS A 30 3.96 12.33 5.09
N PHE A 31 2.78 12.54 5.65
CA PHE A 31 2.59 12.89 7.07
C PHE A 31 2.13 11.71 7.92
N ILE A 32 1.88 10.55 7.31
CA ILE A 32 1.53 9.32 8.02
C ILE A 32 2.82 8.58 8.34
N GLY A 33 3.13 8.46 9.63
CA GLY A 33 4.37 7.85 10.10
C GLY A 33 4.19 6.38 10.43
N ARG A 34 5.07 5.54 9.90
CA ARG A 34 5.14 4.11 10.17
C ARG A 34 6.06 3.81 11.36
N GLN A 35 6.08 2.55 11.82
CA GLN A 35 6.96 2.15 12.92
C GLN A 35 8.34 1.67 12.44
N THR A 36 8.50 1.35 11.16
CA THR A 36 9.74 0.87 10.55
C THR A 36 10.74 2.02 10.34
N TYR A 37 11.99 1.80 10.72
CA TYR A 37 13.08 2.75 10.48
C TYR A 37 13.58 2.67 9.05
N LEU A 38 14.04 3.79 8.49
CA LEU A 38 14.87 3.80 7.29
C LEU A 38 16.17 3.02 7.52
N SER A 39 16.82 2.57 6.47
CA SER A 39 18.02 1.71 6.52
C SER A 39 19.20 2.31 7.30
N ASP A 40 19.25 3.64 7.46
CA ASP A 40 20.26 4.33 8.29
C ASP A 40 19.89 4.39 9.79
N GLY A 41 18.70 3.93 10.15
CA GLY A 41 18.21 3.87 11.53
C GLY A 41 17.95 5.22 12.22
N LYS A 42 17.99 6.35 11.48
CA LYS A 42 17.87 7.69 12.09
C LYS A 42 16.45 8.14 12.30
N ARG A 43 15.55 7.83 11.37
CA ARG A 43 14.13 8.14 11.47
C ARG A 43 13.27 7.01 10.95
N LYS A 44 12.01 7.03 11.32
CA LYS A 44 10.99 6.14 10.76
C LYS A 44 10.58 6.62 9.37
N GLU A 45 10.16 5.71 8.50
CA GLU A 45 9.59 6.00 7.19
C GLU A 45 8.16 6.55 7.31
N ASN A 46 7.64 7.12 6.22
CA ASN A 46 6.23 7.43 6.05
C ASN A 46 5.61 6.55 4.94
N ASP A 47 4.26 6.59 4.79
CA ASP A 47 3.54 5.74 3.84
C ASP A 47 3.95 6.00 2.39
N ALA A 48 4.21 7.25 2.01
CA ALA A 48 4.65 7.55 0.65
C ALA A 48 6.03 6.93 0.33
N GLU A 49 6.95 6.92 1.30
CA GLU A 49 8.27 6.27 1.16
C GLU A 49 8.13 4.75 1.10
N HIS A 50 7.25 4.19 1.92
CA HIS A 50 6.90 2.76 1.89
C HIS A 50 6.31 2.36 0.54
N ALA A 51 5.26 3.02 0.09
CA ALA A 51 4.59 2.73 -1.18
C ALA A 51 5.55 2.83 -2.39
N TRP A 52 6.41 3.85 -2.43
CA TRP A 52 7.47 3.97 -3.44
C TRP A 52 8.42 2.78 -3.42
N HIS A 53 8.87 2.36 -2.22
CA HIS A 53 9.79 1.24 -2.06
C HIS A 53 9.14 -0.08 -2.51
N LEU A 54 7.87 -0.31 -2.15
CA LEU A 54 7.10 -1.47 -2.62
C LEU A 54 6.95 -1.51 -4.14
N ALA A 55 6.69 -0.36 -4.78
CA ALA A 55 6.56 -0.29 -6.23
C ALA A 55 7.88 -0.67 -6.93
N LEU A 56 9.02 -0.18 -6.41
CA LEU A 56 10.35 -0.56 -6.88
C LEU A 56 10.61 -2.05 -6.69
N MET A 57 10.31 -2.60 -5.51
CA MET A 57 10.44 -4.03 -5.22
C MET A 57 9.56 -4.87 -6.16
N THR A 58 8.31 -4.48 -6.36
CA THR A 58 7.38 -5.16 -7.29
C THR A 58 7.95 -5.23 -8.70
N LEU A 59 8.47 -4.10 -9.21
CA LEU A 59 9.06 -4.05 -10.56
C LEU A 59 10.25 -5.01 -10.70
N LEU A 60 11.13 -5.05 -9.69
CA LEU A 60 12.36 -5.83 -9.75
C LEU A 60 12.16 -7.32 -9.41
N LEU A 61 11.23 -7.62 -8.48
CA LEU A 61 11.08 -8.96 -7.91
C LEU A 61 9.90 -9.74 -8.51
N SER A 62 9.16 -9.18 -9.45
CA SER A 62 8.00 -9.83 -10.09
C SER A 62 8.33 -11.19 -10.73
N GLU A 63 9.59 -11.42 -11.10
CA GLU A 63 10.08 -12.71 -11.62
C GLU A 63 10.04 -13.84 -10.60
N TYR A 64 9.97 -13.52 -9.30
CA TYR A 64 9.90 -14.49 -8.19
C TYR A 64 8.47 -14.77 -7.72
N ALA A 65 7.46 -14.20 -8.37
CA ALA A 65 6.07 -14.52 -8.05
C ALA A 65 5.76 -16.01 -8.32
N ASN A 66 4.98 -16.64 -7.44
CA ASN A 66 4.59 -18.05 -7.61
C ASN A 66 3.78 -18.28 -8.88
N GLU A 67 3.03 -17.30 -9.32
CA GLU A 67 2.17 -17.32 -10.50
C GLU A 67 2.47 -16.10 -11.37
N LYS A 68 2.11 -16.17 -12.65
CA LYS A 68 2.24 -14.99 -13.53
C LYS A 68 1.31 -13.87 -13.07
N ILE A 69 1.87 -12.67 -12.89
CA ILE A 69 1.17 -11.46 -12.46
C ILE A 69 1.20 -10.37 -13.53
N ASP A 70 0.24 -9.46 -13.50
CA ASP A 70 0.32 -8.16 -14.16
C ASP A 70 1.13 -7.21 -13.26
N THR A 71 2.40 -6.99 -13.64
CA THR A 71 3.32 -6.16 -12.85
C THR A 71 2.83 -4.72 -12.71
N LEU A 72 2.23 -4.12 -13.76
CA LEU A 72 1.71 -2.76 -13.68
C LEU A 72 0.52 -2.67 -12.73
N LYS A 73 -0.39 -3.64 -12.78
CA LYS A 73 -1.52 -3.74 -11.85
C LYS A 73 -1.04 -3.90 -10.42
N THR A 74 -0.05 -4.78 -10.18
CA THR A 74 0.52 -5.02 -8.85
C THR A 74 1.24 -3.78 -8.32
N MET A 75 2.01 -3.07 -9.17
CA MET A 75 2.61 -1.78 -8.80
C MET A 75 1.54 -0.74 -8.44
N THR A 76 0.45 -0.66 -9.20
CA THR A 76 -0.67 0.22 -8.86
C THR A 76 -1.27 -0.17 -7.52
N MET A 77 -1.43 -1.45 -7.25
CA MET A 77 -1.96 -1.98 -6.00
C MET A 77 -1.11 -1.53 -4.79
N VAL A 78 0.19 -1.74 -4.83
CA VAL A 78 1.09 -1.34 -3.72
C VAL A 78 1.27 0.17 -3.58
N LEU A 79 1.05 0.96 -4.64
CA LEU A 79 1.07 2.43 -4.55
C LEU A 79 -0.19 2.99 -3.89
N PHE A 80 -1.30 2.25 -3.93
CA PHE A 80 -2.59 2.73 -3.45
C PHE A 80 -3.13 1.99 -2.23
N HIS A 81 -2.43 0.95 -1.71
CA HIS A 81 -2.95 0.13 -0.63
C HIS A 81 -3.12 0.90 0.68
N ASP A 82 -2.16 1.75 1.04
CA ASP A 82 -2.14 2.53 2.29
C ASP A 82 -2.77 3.94 2.15
N VAL A 83 -3.23 4.35 0.95
CA VAL A 83 -3.90 5.65 0.73
C VAL A 83 -5.04 5.89 1.72
N VAL A 84 -5.76 4.84 2.10
CA VAL A 84 -6.84 4.90 3.07
C VAL A 84 -6.38 5.36 4.45
N GLU A 85 -5.11 5.22 4.78
CA GLU A 85 -4.54 5.63 6.06
C GLU A 85 -4.49 7.16 6.24
N ILE A 86 -4.63 7.94 5.16
CA ILE A 86 -4.80 9.40 5.24
C ILE A 86 -5.94 9.77 6.21
N ASP A 87 -7.02 9.00 6.21
CA ASP A 87 -8.18 9.22 7.10
C ASP A 87 -8.23 8.19 8.24
N ALA A 88 -7.84 6.95 7.97
CA ALA A 88 -7.90 5.86 8.93
C ALA A 88 -6.74 5.89 9.95
N GLY A 89 -5.58 6.45 9.55
CA GLY A 89 -4.32 6.37 10.29
C GLY A 89 -3.66 4.99 10.16
N ASP A 90 -2.34 4.96 10.18
CA ASP A 90 -1.56 3.71 10.23
C ASP A 90 -1.96 2.88 11.45
N THR A 91 -2.27 1.62 11.21
CA THR A 91 -2.50 0.64 12.27
C THR A 91 -1.31 -0.29 12.35
N TYR A 92 -0.48 -0.11 13.38
CA TYR A 92 0.72 -0.93 13.56
C TYR A 92 0.39 -2.43 13.50
N ALA A 93 1.17 -3.17 12.71
CA ALA A 93 0.89 -4.58 12.41
C ALA A 93 0.76 -5.50 13.63
N TYR A 94 1.26 -5.08 14.79
CA TYR A 94 1.19 -5.81 16.06
C TYR A 94 0.26 -5.18 17.10
N ASP A 95 -0.54 -4.17 16.72
CA ASP A 95 -1.56 -3.55 17.57
C ASP A 95 -2.91 -4.27 17.41
N GLU A 96 -3.15 -5.24 18.30
CA GLU A 96 -4.37 -6.06 18.28
C GLU A 96 -5.66 -5.26 18.60
N GLU A 97 -5.56 -4.18 19.36
CA GLU A 97 -6.74 -3.32 19.65
C GLU A 97 -7.07 -2.44 18.44
N GLY A 98 -6.07 -1.82 17.82
CA GLY A 98 -6.25 -1.00 16.62
C GLY A 98 -6.87 -1.78 15.45
N LYS A 99 -6.50 -3.04 15.27
CA LYS A 99 -7.04 -3.92 14.23
C LYS A 99 -8.55 -4.16 14.32
N LYS A 100 -9.14 -4.11 15.51
CA LYS A 100 -10.60 -4.37 15.70
C LYS A 100 -11.49 -3.40 14.93
N THR A 101 -11.03 -2.18 14.70
CA THR A 101 -11.77 -1.14 13.99
C THR A 101 -11.17 -0.78 12.63
N GLN A 102 -10.01 -1.35 12.28
CA GLN A 102 -9.23 -1.01 11.11
C GLN A 102 -10.07 -1.11 9.83
N ALA A 103 -10.64 -2.28 9.54
CA ALA A 103 -11.42 -2.51 8.32
C ALA A 103 -12.57 -1.50 8.14
N GLN A 104 -13.27 -1.13 9.23
CA GLN A 104 -14.36 -0.16 9.16
C GLN A 104 -13.83 1.26 8.88
N ARG A 105 -12.71 1.65 9.49
CA ARG A 105 -12.07 2.96 9.26
C ARG A 105 -11.57 3.07 7.82
N GLU A 106 -10.88 2.04 7.34
CA GLU A 106 -10.34 1.99 5.98
C GLU A 106 -11.42 1.97 4.92
N GLN A 107 -12.51 1.20 5.11
CA GLN A 107 -13.64 1.22 4.17
C GLN A 107 -14.24 2.62 4.04
N LYS A 108 -14.45 3.32 5.15
CA LYS A 108 -14.96 4.70 5.15
C LYS A 108 -13.99 5.67 4.47
N ALA A 109 -12.69 5.50 4.72
CA ALA A 109 -11.63 6.28 4.08
C ALA A 109 -11.60 6.05 2.56
N ALA A 110 -11.71 4.79 2.12
CA ALA A 110 -11.75 4.43 0.71
C ALA A 110 -12.92 5.09 -0.03
N GLU A 111 -14.11 5.09 0.58
CA GLU A 111 -15.29 5.76 -0.01
C GLU A 111 -15.04 7.25 -0.22
N ARG A 112 -14.46 7.94 0.76
CA ARG A 112 -14.16 9.37 0.64
C ARG A 112 -13.05 9.64 -0.37
N LEU A 113 -11.92 8.96 -0.23
CA LEU A 113 -10.71 9.28 -0.98
C LEU A 113 -10.85 8.94 -2.46
N TYR A 114 -11.28 7.73 -2.79
CA TYR A 114 -11.51 7.36 -4.19
C TYR A 114 -12.70 8.10 -4.82
N GLY A 115 -13.67 8.57 -3.99
CA GLY A 115 -14.75 9.43 -4.42
C GLY A 115 -14.34 10.86 -4.83
N LEU A 116 -13.10 11.29 -4.56
CA LEU A 116 -12.56 12.57 -5.04
C LEU A 116 -12.26 12.56 -6.53
N LEU A 117 -11.99 11.38 -7.09
CA LEU A 117 -11.69 11.20 -8.50
C LEU A 117 -12.95 11.23 -9.37
N PRO A 118 -12.81 11.43 -10.69
CA PRO A 118 -13.84 11.06 -11.64
C PRO A 118 -14.31 9.62 -11.40
N GLU A 119 -15.62 9.38 -11.54
CA GLU A 119 -16.26 8.10 -11.17
C GLU A 119 -15.55 6.86 -11.77
N ASP A 120 -15.19 6.92 -13.06
CA ASP A 120 -14.50 5.83 -13.76
C ASP A 120 -13.12 5.51 -13.17
N GLN A 121 -12.35 6.53 -12.79
CA GLN A 121 -11.04 6.37 -12.18
C GLN A 121 -11.15 5.96 -10.70
N GLY A 122 -12.04 6.60 -9.96
CA GLY A 122 -12.28 6.29 -8.55
C GLY A 122 -12.75 4.86 -8.35
N ALA A 123 -13.73 4.41 -9.15
CA ALA A 123 -14.22 3.04 -9.11
C ALA A 123 -13.12 2.02 -9.45
N LYS A 124 -12.28 2.30 -10.46
CA LYS A 124 -11.16 1.43 -10.84
C LYS A 124 -10.12 1.30 -9.71
N LEU A 125 -9.69 2.40 -9.10
CA LEU A 125 -8.68 2.37 -8.05
C LEU A 125 -9.23 1.75 -6.77
N LYS A 126 -10.49 2.04 -6.42
CA LYS A 126 -11.17 1.38 -5.30
C LYS A 126 -11.23 -0.13 -5.49
N ALA A 127 -11.57 -0.62 -6.69
CA ALA A 127 -11.59 -2.05 -6.97
C ALA A 127 -10.20 -2.71 -6.84
N ILE A 128 -9.12 -2.01 -7.20
CA ILE A 128 -7.74 -2.49 -7.00
C ILE A 128 -7.41 -2.57 -5.51
N TRP A 129 -7.81 -1.58 -4.72
CA TRP A 129 -7.66 -1.61 -3.27
C TRP A 129 -8.46 -2.75 -2.63
N GLU A 130 -9.74 -2.93 -3.01
CA GLU A 130 -10.57 -4.04 -2.54
C GLU A 130 -9.98 -5.41 -2.90
N GLU A 131 -9.34 -5.52 -4.07
CA GLU A 131 -8.62 -6.74 -4.49
C GLU A 131 -7.38 -6.99 -3.62
N PHE A 132 -6.64 -5.94 -3.26
CA PHE A 132 -5.53 -6.05 -2.31
C PHE A 132 -6.02 -6.62 -0.98
N GLU A 133 -7.06 -6.03 -0.39
CA GLU A 133 -7.64 -6.48 0.89
C GLU A 133 -8.15 -7.93 0.84
N ALA A 134 -8.72 -8.36 -0.30
CA ALA A 134 -9.27 -9.69 -0.47
C ALA A 134 -8.22 -10.81 -0.54
N LYS A 135 -6.97 -10.56 -0.89
CA LYS A 135 -5.84 -11.51 -0.97
C LYS A 135 -6.11 -12.75 -1.84
N ASN A 136 -6.99 -12.64 -2.84
CA ASN A 136 -7.51 -13.78 -3.58
C ASN A 136 -7.01 -13.93 -5.02
N THR A 137 -6.20 -12.97 -5.51
CA THR A 137 -5.57 -13.02 -6.83
C THR A 137 -4.06 -13.19 -6.72
N PRO A 138 -3.37 -13.68 -7.79
CA PRO A 138 -1.90 -13.71 -7.81
C PRO A 138 -1.27 -12.35 -7.51
N GLU A 139 -1.82 -11.27 -8.09
CA GLU A 139 -1.34 -9.91 -7.89
C GLU A 139 -1.46 -9.49 -6.42
N SER A 140 -2.62 -9.70 -5.80
CA SER A 140 -2.84 -9.31 -4.40
C SER A 140 -1.97 -10.12 -3.44
N ARG A 141 -1.79 -11.42 -3.67
CA ARG A 141 -0.87 -12.24 -2.87
C ARG A 141 0.57 -11.76 -2.98
N PHE A 142 1.02 -11.44 -4.21
CA PHE A 142 2.38 -10.93 -4.42
C PHE A 142 2.57 -9.52 -3.84
N ALA A 143 1.56 -8.65 -3.95
CA ALA A 143 1.56 -7.33 -3.32
C ALA A 143 1.71 -7.44 -1.79
N HIS A 144 0.99 -8.35 -1.14
CA HIS A 144 1.16 -8.63 0.30
C HIS A 144 2.54 -9.21 0.64
N THR A 145 3.13 -10.02 -0.26
CA THR A 145 4.52 -10.45 -0.09
C THR A 145 5.48 -9.26 -0.05
N MET A 146 5.30 -8.28 -0.94
CA MET A 146 6.12 -7.06 -0.94
C MET A 146 5.92 -6.23 0.34
N ASP A 147 4.66 -6.03 0.76
CA ASP A 147 4.32 -5.31 1.99
C ASP A 147 4.89 -5.98 3.25
N ASN A 148 4.93 -7.29 3.28
CA ASN A 148 5.51 -8.04 4.39
C ASN A 148 7.05 -8.05 4.35
N LEU A 149 7.67 -8.20 3.18
CA LEU A 149 9.12 -8.30 3.00
C LEU A 149 9.85 -6.97 3.23
N GLN A 150 9.27 -5.84 2.83
CA GLN A 150 9.93 -4.54 2.92
C GLN A 150 10.34 -4.17 4.36
N PRO A 151 9.48 -4.29 5.38
CA PRO A 151 9.89 -4.04 6.76
C PRO A 151 10.97 -5.03 7.27
N VAL A 152 11.00 -6.25 6.74
CA VAL A 152 12.06 -7.23 7.08
C VAL A 152 13.41 -6.75 6.57
N ILE A 153 13.49 -6.30 5.32
CA ILE A 153 14.70 -5.73 4.72
C ILE A 153 15.24 -4.55 5.55
N LEU A 154 14.35 -3.64 5.95
CA LEU A 154 14.73 -2.46 6.74
C LEU A 154 15.12 -2.83 8.19
N ASN A 155 14.44 -3.79 8.80
CA ASN A 155 14.83 -4.29 10.12
C ASN A 155 16.17 -5.04 10.07
N ALA A 156 16.44 -5.82 9.02
CA ALA A 156 17.75 -6.44 8.82
C ALA A 156 18.87 -5.38 8.71
N ALA A 157 18.63 -4.29 7.98
CA ALA A 157 19.59 -3.18 7.85
C ALA A 157 19.81 -2.39 9.14
N THR A 158 18.92 -2.48 10.11
CA THR A 158 18.95 -1.72 11.39
C THR A 158 19.10 -2.62 12.63
N ASP A 159 19.57 -3.86 12.46
CA ASP A 159 19.71 -4.86 13.54
C ASP A 159 18.40 -5.06 14.33
N GLY A 160 17.26 -5.05 13.67
CA GLY A 160 15.93 -5.22 14.27
C GLY A 160 15.53 -4.08 15.21
N LYS A 161 15.94 -2.84 14.92
CA LYS A 161 15.71 -1.69 15.80
C LYS A 161 14.24 -1.51 16.16
N ALA A 162 13.34 -1.49 15.17
CA ALA A 162 11.90 -1.35 15.43
C ALA A 162 11.34 -2.54 16.22
N TRP A 163 11.74 -3.76 15.90
CA TRP A 163 11.30 -4.95 16.62
C TRP A 163 11.75 -4.97 18.08
N LYS A 164 12.98 -4.53 18.37
CA LYS A 164 13.49 -4.39 19.75
C LYS A 164 12.72 -3.31 20.51
N GLU A 165 12.48 -2.17 19.88
CA GLU A 165 11.75 -1.05 20.47
C GLU A 165 10.33 -1.45 20.89
N HIS A 166 9.64 -2.21 20.03
CA HIS A 166 8.28 -2.70 20.26
C HIS A 166 8.19 -4.09 20.90
N GLN A 167 9.32 -4.69 21.28
CA GLN A 167 9.41 -6.02 21.91
C GLN A 167 8.67 -7.11 21.09
N VAL A 168 8.81 -7.05 19.75
CA VAL A 168 8.15 -7.99 18.85
C VAL A 168 8.70 -9.39 19.07
N ARG A 169 7.81 -10.35 19.33
CA ARG A 169 8.17 -11.76 19.51
C ARG A 169 8.19 -12.50 18.17
N LEU A 170 9.00 -13.57 18.09
CA LEU A 170 9.06 -14.39 16.89
C LEU A 170 7.69 -14.93 16.45
N SER A 171 6.82 -15.30 17.41
CA SER A 171 5.46 -15.76 17.08
C SER A 171 4.58 -14.68 16.43
N GLN A 172 4.77 -13.41 16.78
CA GLN A 172 4.06 -12.29 16.17
C GLN A 172 4.60 -12.02 14.75
N PHE A 173 5.93 -12.06 14.60
CA PHE A 173 6.56 -11.99 13.29
C PHE A 173 6.05 -13.12 12.36
N MET A 174 6.07 -14.37 12.81
CA MET A 174 5.57 -15.52 12.05
C MET A 174 4.10 -15.36 11.64
N GLY A 175 3.26 -14.85 12.53
CA GLY A 175 1.86 -14.56 12.21
C GLY A 175 1.70 -13.49 11.12
N ARG A 176 2.54 -12.43 11.14
CA ARG A 176 2.53 -11.41 10.09
C ARG A 176 2.97 -11.98 8.74
N GLN A 177 3.93 -12.91 8.74
CA GLN A 177 4.51 -13.50 7.54
C GLN A 177 3.71 -14.69 6.96
N GLU A 178 2.58 -15.08 7.55
CA GLU A 178 1.78 -16.25 7.13
C GLU A 178 1.38 -16.22 5.65
N ASP A 179 1.13 -15.04 5.10
CA ASP A 179 0.71 -14.84 3.71
C ASP A 179 1.90 -14.71 2.73
N THR A 180 3.11 -14.44 3.20
CA THR A 180 4.31 -14.20 2.35
C THR A 180 4.60 -15.35 1.38
N PRO A 181 4.60 -16.64 1.79
CA PRO A 181 4.85 -17.75 0.86
C PRO A 181 3.75 -17.94 -0.19
N LYS A 182 2.54 -17.40 0.04
CA LYS A 182 1.44 -17.50 -0.93
C LYS A 182 1.66 -16.66 -2.19
N GLY A 183 2.41 -15.57 -2.09
CA GLY A 183 2.77 -14.75 -3.23
C GLY A 183 4.13 -15.14 -3.83
N SER A 184 5.11 -15.51 -2.97
CA SER A 184 6.44 -15.96 -3.40
C SER A 184 7.10 -16.87 -2.36
N GLU A 185 7.19 -18.15 -2.68
CA GLU A 185 7.98 -19.09 -1.88
C GLU A 185 9.48 -18.79 -1.94
N THR A 186 9.96 -18.28 -3.07
CA THR A 186 11.38 -17.94 -3.25
C THR A 186 11.79 -16.83 -2.31
N LEU A 187 11.01 -15.74 -2.24
CA LEU A 187 11.30 -14.61 -1.36
C LEU A 187 11.09 -14.98 0.10
N TRP A 188 10.09 -15.79 0.42
CA TRP A 188 9.90 -16.34 1.76
C TRP A 188 11.11 -17.12 2.25
N ARG A 189 11.69 -17.98 1.41
CA ARG A 189 12.90 -18.72 1.78
C ARG A 189 14.09 -17.80 2.00
N TYR A 190 14.24 -16.77 1.16
CA TYR A 190 15.32 -15.78 1.28
C TYR A 190 15.27 -15.01 2.62
N GLU A 191 14.08 -14.78 3.19
CA GLU A 191 13.97 -14.13 4.51
C GLU A 191 14.60 -14.93 5.65
N TRP A 192 14.84 -16.24 5.46
CA TRP A 192 15.39 -17.13 6.46
C TRP A 192 16.91 -17.35 6.33
N GLU A 193 17.50 -16.96 5.22
CA GLU A 193 18.94 -17.05 4.99
C GLU A 193 19.68 -15.80 5.50
#